data_9a8a8b0a970c8b2ce1872784380678d1
#
_entry.id   9a8a8b0a970c8b2ce1872784380678d1
#
_cell.length_a   1.000
_cell.length_b   1.000
_cell.length_c   1.000
_cell.angle_alpha   90.00
_cell.angle_beta   90.00
_cell.angle_gamma   90.00
#
_symmetry.space_group_name_H-M   'P 1'
#
loop_
_entity.id
_entity.type
_entity.pdbx_description
1 polymer ?
#
loop_
_entity_poly.entity_id
_entity_poly.type
_entity_poly.pdbx_seq_one_letter_code
_entity_poly.pdbx_strand_id
1 'polypeptide(L)'
;MRVACLRVPDLPLVARLRAEPELAGAPLAIVEGPAPRAGVVAASPEALRFGVRPGRTAAQAHMACAELVLRASAPALEQAAREALRDAALSFSPRVELAPPSAGVHAAEAAAFLDASGIASLFHSEAGFATALAARARVLGLLARVAVA
;
A
#
# COMPACT_ATOMS: atom_id res chain seq x y z
N MET A 1 -3.40 -11.77 -24.79
CA MET A 1 -2.91 -12.03 -23.42
C MET A 1 -3.70 -11.13 -22.48
N ARG A 2 -4.15 -11.67 -21.35
CA ARG A 2 -4.81 -10.87 -20.31
C ARG A 2 -3.84 -10.66 -19.16
N VAL A 3 -3.74 -9.45 -18.70
CA VAL A 3 -2.85 -9.06 -17.58
C VAL A 3 -3.68 -8.48 -16.47
N ALA A 4 -3.46 -8.94 -15.25
CA ALA A 4 -4.00 -8.30 -14.07
C ALA A 4 -2.89 -7.50 -13.37
N CYS A 5 -3.28 -6.35 -12.83
CA CYS A 5 -2.44 -5.52 -12.00
C CYS A 5 -3.02 -5.46 -10.58
N LEU A 6 -2.23 -5.86 -9.61
CA LEU A 6 -2.53 -5.76 -8.19
C LEU A 6 -1.67 -4.62 -7.63
N ARG A 7 -2.29 -3.52 -7.22
CA ARG A 7 -1.60 -2.30 -6.83
C ARG A 7 -1.92 -1.94 -5.38
N VAL A 8 -0.89 -1.61 -4.62
CA VAL A 8 -0.98 -1.07 -3.27
C VAL A 8 -0.59 0.41 -3.31
N PRO A 9 -1.55 1.33 -3.23
CA PRO A 9 -1.25 2.74 -3.03
C PRO A 9 -0.82 2.98 -1.58
N ASP A 10 -0.11 4.08 -1.34
CA ASP A 10 0.34 4.47 0.01
C ASP A 10 1.13 3.35 0.72
N LEU A 11 2.08 2.76 0.02
CA LEU A 11 2.86 1.63 0.53
C LEU A 11 3.49 1.88 1.92
N PRO A 12 4.08 3.05 2.23
CA PRO A 12 4.63 3.30 3.56
C PRO A 12 3.58 3.18 4.68
N LEU A 13 2.38 3.68 4.43
CA LEU A 13 1.26 3.57 5.37
C LEU A 13 0.77 2.13 5.52
N VAL A 14 0.54 1.45 4.41
CA VAL A 14 0.08 0.05 4.39
C VAL A 14 1.10 -0.86 5.07
N ALA A 15 2.38 -0.67 4.79
CA ALA A 15 3.47 -1.44 5.42
C ALA A 15 3.49 -1.26 6.93
N ARG A 16 3.28 -0.03 7.41
CA ARG A 16 3.22 0.27 8.84
C ARG A 16 1.99 -0.36 9.50
N LEU A 17 0.82 -0.22 8.92
CA LEU A 17 -0.42 -0.80 9.44
C LEU A 17 -0.39 -2.33 9.44
N ARG A 18 0.32 -2.93 8.49
CA ARG A 18 0.55 -4.37 8.47
C ARG A 18 1.39 -4.83 9.66
N ALA A 19 2.40 -4.05 10.06
CA ALA A 19 3.27 -4.33 11.19
C ALA A 19 2.66 -3.94 12.54
N GLU A 20 1.85 -2.87 12.56
CA GLU A 20 1.20 -2.35 13.77
C GLU A 20 -0.31 -2.19 13.51
N PRO A 21 -1.06 -3.29 13.42
CA PRO A 21 -2.50 -3.23 13.08
C PRO A 21 -3.35 -2.49 14.10
N GLU A 22 -2.87 -2.32 15.32
CA GLU A 22 -3.52 -1.52 16.37
C GLU A 22 -3.62 -0.03 16.03
N LEU A 23 -2.82 0.46 15.07
CA LEU A 23 -2.89 1.84 14.60
C LEU A 23 -4.00 2.07 13.57
N ALA A 24 -4.70 1.05 13.14
CA ALA A 24 -5.84 1.20 12.24
C ALA A 24 -6.94 2.04 12.90
N GLY A 25 -7.44 3.03 12.16
CA GLY A 25 -8.46 3.96 12.65
C GLY A 25 -7.91 5.17 13.41
N ALA A 26 -6.63 5.17 13.79
CA ALA A 26 -5.98 6.32 14.40
C ALA A 26 -5.47 7.31 13.34
N PRO A 27 -5.38 8.61 13.64
CA PRO A 27 -4.68 9.54 12.77
C PRO A 27 -3.18 9.23 12.79
N LEU A 28 -2.66 8.75 11.66
CA LEU A 28 -1.29 8.28 11.48
C LEU A 28 -0.63 8.99 10.31
N ALA A 29 0.60 9.41 10.48
CA ALA A 29 1.44 9.90 9.40
C ALA A 29 2.80 9.20 9.41
N ILE A 30 3.28 8.89 8.22
CA ILE A 30 4.62 8.35 8.00
C ILE A 30 5.51 9.52 7.59
N VAL A 31 6.66 9.63 8.23
CA VAL A 31 7.60 10.72 8.00
C VAL A 31 8.98 10.20 7.58
N GLU A 32 9.69 11.01 6.81
CA GLU A 32 11.07 10.77 6.39
C GLU A 32 11.94 11.96 6.71
N GLY A 33 13.20 11.68 6.99
CA GLY A 33 14.20 12.69 7.27
C GLY A 33 14.40 12.94 8.76
N PRO A 34 15.44 13.74 9.11
CA PRO A 34 15.77 14.04 10.49
C PRO A 34 14.78 15.02 11.12
N ALA A 35 14.37 14.74 12.37
CA ALA A 35 13.62 15.71 13.16
C ALA A 35 14.46 16.97 13.38
N PRO A 36 13.85 18.17 13.45
CA PRO A 36 12.41 18.47 13.40
C PRO A 36 11.84 18.68 11.99
N ARG A 37 12.68 18.56 10.94
CA ARG A 37 12.32 18.82 9.55
C ARG A 37 11.80 17.58 8.81
N ALA A 38 11.60 16.47 9.52
CA ALA A 38 11.01 15.27 8.93
C ALA A 38 9.72 15.62 8.18
N GLY A 39 9.64 15.17 6.93
CA GLY A 39 8.50 15.44 6.06
C GLY A 39 7.50 14.31 6.06
N VAL A 40 6.21 14.62 6.03
CA VAL A 40 5.14 13.65 5.85
C VAL A 40 5.20 13.11 4.42
N VAL A 41 5.28 11.78 4.28
CA VAL A 41 5.26 11.08 2.98
C VAL A 41 3.96 10.33 2.75
N ALA A 42 3.24 9.97 3.81
CA ALA A 42 1.92 9.34 3.73
C ALA A 42 1.11 9.69 4.98
N ALA A 43 -0.21 9.77 4.84
CA ALA A 43 -1.12 10.05 5.95
C ALA A 43 -2.37 9.18 5.84
N SER A 44 -2.86 8.69 6.99
CA SER A 44 -4.10 7.93 7.06
C SER A 44 -5.31 8.80 6.70
N PRO A 45 -6.44 8.20 6.28
CA PRO A 45 -7.68 8.96 6.05
C PRO A 45 -8.09 9.82 7.26
N GLU A 46 -7.90 9.31 8.47
CA GLU A 46 -8.20 10.01 9.72
C GLU A 46 -7.31 11.26 9.87
N ALA A 47 -6.02 11.14 9.56
CA ALA A 47 -5.10 12.28 9.59
C ALA A 47 -5.40 13.30 8.49
N LEU A 48 -5.76 12.85 7.30
CA LEU A 48 -6.15 13.73 6.19
C LEU A 48 -7.34 14.61 6.54
N ARG A 49 -8.29 14.12 7.32
CA ARG A 49 -9.46 14.91 7.77
C ARG A 49 -9.07 16.10 8.64
N PHE A 50 -7.95 16.04 9.33
CA PHE A 50 -7.40 17.14 10.11
C PHE A 50 -6.47 18.06 9.32
N GLY A 51 -6.30 17.80 8.02
CA GLY A 51 -5.42 18.61 7.16
C GLY A 51 -3.96 18.17 7.16
N VAL A 52 -3.63 17.01 7.74
CA VAL A 52 -2.31 16.40 7.63
C VAL A 52 -2.12 15.87 6.20
N ARG A 53 -1.10 16.36 5.50
CA ARG A 53 -0.89 16.02 4.10
C ARG A 53 0.58 15.73 3.81
N PRO A 54 0.88 14.88 2.84
CA PRO A 54 2.24 14.73 2.30
C PRO A 54 2.84 16.09 1.91
N GLY A 55 4.12 16.27 2.18
CA GLY A 55 4.83 17.52 1.93
C GLY A 55 4.87 18.49 3.12
N ARG A 56 4.04 18.28 4.14
CA ARG A 56 4.11 19.03 5.38
C ARG A 56 5.19 18.48 6.29
N THR A 57 5.75 19.32 7.17
CA THR A 57 6.67 18.86 8.22
C THR A 57 5.92 18.15 9.33
N ALA A 58 6.62 17.32 10.10
CA ALA A 58 6.07 16.69 11.29
C ALA A 58 5.48 17.71 12.28
N ALA A 59 6.17 18.84 12.48
CA ALA A 59 5.69 19.92 13.34
C ALA A 59 4.38 20.53 12.84
N GLN A 60 4.27 20.81 11.55
CA GLN A 60 3.03 21.32 10.94
C GLN A 60 1.91 20.31 11.05
N ALA A 61 2.20 19.04 10.87
CA ALA A 61 1.23 17.95 10.99
C ALA A 61 0.67 17.85 12.43
N HIS A 62 1.53 17.94 13.44
CA HIS A 62 1.11 17.96 14.84
C HIS A 62 0.27 19.19 15.20
N MET A 63 0.56 20.35 14.60
CA MET A 63 -0.28 21.54 14.79
C MET A 63 -1.69 21.33 14.21
N ALA A 64 -1.81 20.61 13.10
CA ALA A 64 -3.09 20.30 12.48
C ALA A 64 -3.86 19.22 13.26
N CYS A 65 -3.17 18.25 13.85
CA CYS A 65 -3.77 17.15 14.59
C CYS A 65 -2.93 16.83 15.84
N ALA A 66 -3.42 17.25 17.02
CA ALA A 66 -2.71 17.06 18.29
C ALA A 66 -2.53 15.58 18.67
N GLU A 67 -3.47 14.72 18.29
CA GLU A 67 -3.46 13.28 18.58
C GLU A 67 -2.73 12.45 17.51
N LEU A 68 -2.07 13.10 16.56
CA LEU A 68 -1.39 12.44 15.47
C LEU A 68 -0.30 11.50 15.96
N VAL A 69 -0.36 10.26 15.52
CA VAL A 69 0.70 9.27 15.68
C VAL A 69 1.68 9.42 14.52
N LEU A 70 2.95 9.61 14.83
CA LEU A 70 4.02 9.66 13.85
C LEU A 70 4.83 8.35 13.87
N ARG A 71 5.16 7.86 12.68
CA ARG A 71 6.09 6.74 12.50
C ARG A 71 7.08 7.09 11.40
N ALA A 72 8.32 6.69 11.58
CA ALA A 72 9.33 6.83 10.53
C ALA A 72 9.05 5.86 9.39
N SER A 73 9.36 6.27 8.17
CA SER A 73 9.43 5.37 7.01
C SER A 73 10.38 4.21 7.33
N ALA A 74 9.97 3.00 6.98
CA ALA A 74 10.69 1.78 7.31
C ALA A 74 10.87 0.92 6.05
N PRO A 75 12.00 1.05 5.34
CA PRO A 75 12.27 0.30 4.11
C PRO A 75 12.11 -1.22 4.27
N ALA A 76 12.47 -1.78 5.41
CA ALA A 76 12.31 -3.20 5.68
C ALA A 76 10.84 -3.63 5.74
N LEU A 77 9.96 -2.81 6.31
CA LEU A 77 8.52 -3.07 6.33
C LEU A 77 7.91 -2.94 4.94
N GLU A 78 8.35 -1.96 4.16
CA GLU A 78 7.90 -1.76 2.78
C GLU A 78 8.34 -2.93 1.90
N GLN A 79 9.56 -3.44 2.07
CA GLN A 79 10.04 -4.62 1.36
C GLN A 79 9.22 -5.87 1.73
N ALA A 80 8.93 -6.07 3.00
CA ALA A 80 8.08 -7.17 3.46
C ALA A 80 6.66 -7.08 2.86
N ALA A 81 6.10 -5.87 2.74
CA ALA A 81 4.81 -5.65 2.08
C ALA A 81 4.87 -5.96 0.57
N ARG A 82 5.96 -5.61 -0.12
CA ARG A 82 6.17 -5.97 -1.54
C ARG A 82 6.25 -7.48 -1.73
N GLU A 83 6.94 -8.18 -0.86
CA GLU A 83 7.02 -9.64 -0.89
C GLU A 83 5.65 -10.28 -0.66
N ALA A 84 4.87 -9.78 0.30
CA ALA A 84 3.50 -10.23 0.53
C ALA A 84 2.60 -9.99 -0.70
N LEU A 85 2.78 -8.86 -1.39
CA LEU A 85 2.08 -8.57 -2.63
C LEU A 85 2.40 -9.59 -3.72
N ARG A 86 3.67 -9.93 -3.87
CA ARG A 86 4.12 -10.98 -4.79
C ARG A 86 3.50 -12.32 -4.45
N ASP A 87 3.50 -12.71 -3.18
CA ASP A 87 2.94 -13.98 -2.71
C ASP A 87 1.43 -14.05 -2.98
N ALA A 88 0.71 -12.95 -2.78
CA ALA A 88 -0.70 -12.86 -3.12
C ALA A 88 -0.94 -13.12 -4.60
N ALA A 89 -0.15 -12.50 -5.48
CA ALA A 89 -0.24 -12.68 -6.93
C ALA A 89 0.15 -14.11 -7.35
N LEU A 90 1.21 -14.68 -6.76
CA LEU A 90 1.65 -16.05 -7.04
C LEU A 90 0.63 -17.12 -6.64
N SER A 91 -0.27 -16.81 -5.72
CA SER A 91 -1.38 -17.71 -5.38
C SER A 91 -2.37 -17.91 -6.54
N PHE A 92 -2.34 -17.03 -7.55
CA PHE A 92 -3.28 -17.05 -8.68
C PHE A 92 -2.59 -17.35 -10.01
N SER A 93 -1.34 -17.00 -10.18
CA SER A 93 -0.60 -17.21 -11.42
C SER A 93 0.87 -17.49 -11.12
N PRO A 94 1.50 -18.44 -11.82
CA PRO A 94 2.94 -18.66 -11.68
C PRO A 94 3.79 -17.56 -12.37
N ARG A 95 3.14 -16.74 -13.20
CA ARG A 95 3.79 -15.65 -13.95
C ARG A 95 3.45 -14.33 -13.30
N VAL A 96 4.34 -13.88 -12.44
CA VAL A 96 4.21 -12.63 -11.68
C VAL A 96 5.47 -11.78 -11.87
N GLU A 97 5.27 -10.52 -12.14
CA GLU A 97 6.33 -9.51 -12.20
C GLU A 97 5.98 -8.38 -11.23
N LEU A 98 6.91 -8.07 -10.34
CA LEU A 98 6.80 -6.87 -9.50
C LEU A 98 7.32 -5.66 -10.27
N ALA A 99 6.57 -4.56 -10.20
CA ALA A 99 7.09 -3.28 -10.67
C ALA A 99 8.31 -2.89 -9.83
N PRO A 100 9.39 -2.42 -10.46
CA PRO A 100 10.55 -1.95 -9.72
C PRO A 100 10.17 -0.76 -8.83
N PRO A 101 10.84 -0.59 -7.67
CA PRO A 101 10.67 0.62 -6.88
C PRO A 101 11.01 1.83 -7.74
N SER A 102 10.06 2.74 -7.90
CA SER A 102 10.28 3.97 -8.65
C SER A 102 10.67 5.11 -7.72
N ALA A 103 11.56 5.98 -8.18
CA ALA A 103 11.86 7.22 -7.49
C ALA A 103 10.81 8.29 -7.85
N GLY A 104 10.50 9.19 -6.91
CA GLY A 104 9.57 10.30 -7.15
C GLY A 104 8.15 10.05 -6.63
N VAL A 105 7.18 10.69 -7.26
CA VAL A 105 5.78 10.72 -6.81
C VAL A 105 5.15 9.32 -6.68
N HIS A 106 5.62 8.36 -7.45
CA HIS A 106 5.15 6.98 -7.44
C HIS A 106 5.95 6.04 -6.53
N ALA A 107 6.97 6.55 -5.83
CA ALA A 107 7.78 5.74 -4.90
C ALA A 107 6.96 5.17 -3.74
N ALA A 108 5.82 5.78 -3.44
CA ALA A 108 4.89 5.36 -2.39
C ALA A 108 3.96 4.21 -2.81
N GLU A 109 4.15 3.61 -3.98
CA GLU A 109 3.28 2.56 -4.49
C GLU A 109 4.04 1.25 -4.73
N ALA A 110 3.32 0.13 -4.63
CA ALA A 110 3.80 -1.16 -5.11
C ALA A 110 2.77 -1.76 -6.08
N ALA A 111 3.24 -2.44 -7.10
CA ALA A 111 2.37 -3.12 -8.05
C ALA A 111 2.96 -4.47 -8.44
N ALA A 112 2.09 -5.46 -8.60
CA ALA A 112 2.41 -6.75 -9.17
C ALA A 112 1.55 -6.97 -10.42
N PHE A 113 2.18 -7.43 -11.47
CA PHE A 113 1.52 -7.82 -12.72
C PHE A 113 1.52 -9.33 -12.82
N LEU A 114 0.40 -9.92 -13.19
CA LEU A 114 0.29 -11.35 -13.35
C LEU A 114 -0.48 -11.72 -14.62
N ASP A 115 -0.09 -12.84 -15.22
CA ASP A 115 -0.79 -13.40 -16.38
C ASP A 115 -2.15 -13.93 -15.91
N ALA A 116 -3.21 -13.31 -16.38
CA ALA A 116 -4.60 -13.67 -16.07
C ALA A 116 -5.25 -14.46 -17.22
N SER A 117 -4.49 -14.91 -18.20
CA SER A 117 -5.02 -15.70 -19.31
C SER A 117 -5.63 -17.01 -18.82
N GLY A 118 -6.90 -17.27 -19.15
CA GLY A 118 -7.63 -18.46 -18.74
C GLY A 118 -8.06 -18.53 -17.28
N ILE A 119 -7.58 -17.63 -16.43
CA ILE A 119 -7.90 -17.65 -14.99
C ILE A 119 -9.34 -17.20 -14.74
N ALA A 120 -9.85 -16.26 -15.54
CA ALA A 120 -11.21 -15.75 -15.37
C ALA A 120 -12.28 -16.84 -15.46
N SER A 121 -12.05 -17.90 -16.24
CA SER A 121 -12.97 -19.04 -16.34
C SER A 121 -13.10 -19.82 -15.03
N LEU A 122 -12.07 -19.85 -14.20
CA LEU A 122 -12.08 -20.52 -12.89
C LEU A 122 -12.85 -19.74 -11.84
N PHE A 123 -13.03 -18.45 -12.06
CA PHE A 123 -13.71 -17.54 -11.13
C PHE A 123 -15.05 -17.03 -11.65
N HIS A 124 -15.58 -17.67 -12.70
CA HIS A 124 -16.85 -17.34 -13.37
C HIS A 124 -16.86 -15.97 -14.09
N SER A 125 -15.98 -15.05 -13.74
CA SER A 125 -15.87 -13.74 -14.37
C SER A 125 -14.54 -13.04 -13.99
N GLU A 126 -14.16 -12.01 -14.75
CA GLU A 126 -13.02 -11.18 -14.41
C GLU A 126 -13.25 -10.42 -13.08
N ALA A 127 -14.49 -10.00 -12.84
CA ALA A 127 -14.86 -9.34 -11.58
C ALA A 127 -14.72 -10.30 -10.38
N GLY A 128 -15.13 -11.55 -10.53
CA GLY A 128 -14.94 -12.60 -9.52
C GLY A 128 -13.46 -12.86 -9.24
N PHE A 129 -12.65 -12.95 -10.28
CA PHE A 129 -11.20 -13.07 -10.14
C PHE A 129 -10.59 -11.87 -9.42
N ALA A 130 -10.93 -10.64 -9.82
CA ALA A 130 -10.43 -9.42 -9.19
C ALA A 130 -10.80 -9.35 -7.71
N THR A 131 -12.04 -9.73 -7.36
CA THR A 131 -12.51 -9.79 -5.97
C THR A 131 -11.71 -10.82 -5.15
N ALA A 132 -11.48 -12.02 -5.70
CA ALA A 132 -10.71 -13.06 -5.03
C ALA A 132 -9.25 -12.65 -4.81
N LEU A 133 -8.63 -12.01 -5.79
CA LEU A 133 -7.26 -11.52 -5.71
C LEU A 133 -7.13 -10.41 -4.65
N ALA A 134 -8.06 -9.45 -4.64
CA ALA A 134 -8.10 -8.40 -3.62
C ALA A 134 -8.32 -8.95 -2.21
N ALA A 135 -9.19 -9.96 -2.08
CA ALA A 135 -9.44 -10.64 -0.80
C ALA A 135 -8.19 -11.36 -0.29
N ARG A 136 -7.44 -12.01 -1.17
CA ARG A 136 -6.17 -12.65 -0.81
C ARG A 136 -5.13 -11.64 -0.33
N ALA A 137 -5.01 -10.51 -1.00
CA ALA A 137 -4.14 -9.42 -0.56
C ALA A 137 -4.52 -8.92 0.83
N ARG A 138 -5.82 -8.76 1.09
CA ARG A 138 -6.34 -8.31 2.39
C ARG A 138 -5.99 -9.28 3.52
N VAL A 139 -6.06 -10.58 3.29
CA VAL A 139 -5.64 -11.61 4.26
C VAL A 139 -4.18 -11.42 4.65
N LEU A 140 -3.33 -10.95 3.75
CA LEU A 140 -1.93 -10.65 4.00
C LEU A 140 -1.70 -9.23 4.55
N GLY A 141 -2.75 -8.51 4.92
CA GLY A 141 -2.68 -7.17 5.48
C GLY A 141 -2.45 -6.07 4.45
N LEU A 142 -2.74 -6.33 3.18
CA LEU A 142 -2.57 -5.38 2.09
C LEU A 142 -3.91 -4.81 1.63
N LEU A 143 -4.03 -3.49 1.65
CA LEU A 143 -5.13 -2.79 0.97
C LEU A 143 -4.72 -2.58 -0.49
N ALA A 144 -5.23 -3.42 -1.36
CA ALA A 144 -4.85 -3.44 -2.77
C ALA A 144 -6.04 -3.19 -3.69
N ARG A 145 -5.75 -2.62 -4.86
CA ARG A 145 -6.69 -2.44 -5.96
C ARG A 145 -6.30 -3.35 -7.11
N VAL A 146 -7.28 -3.90 -7.79
CA VAL A 146 -7.10 -4.81 -8.92
C VAL A 146 -7.67 -4.20 -10.17
N ALA A 147 -6.91 -4.26 -11.26
CA ALA A 147 -7.37 -3.96 -12.61
C ALA A 147 -7.00 -5.14 -13.53
N VAL A 148 -7.87 -5.43 -14.47
CA VAL A 148 -7.64 -6.48 -15.49
C VAL A 148 -7.79 -5.85 -16.87
N ALA A 149 -6.82 -6.10 -17.73
CA ALA A 149 -6.81 -5.59 -19.11
C ALA A 149 -6.32 -6.65 -20.11
#